data_a56ef61b376af82144e8714fde238f08
#
_entry.id   a56ef61b376af82144e8714fde238f08
#
_cell.length_a   1.000
_cell.length_b   1.000
_cell.length_c   1.000
_cell.angle_alpha   90.00
_cell.angle_beta   90.00
_cell.angle_gamma   90.00
#
_symmetry.space_group_name_H-M   'P 1'
#
loop_
_entity.id
_entity.type
_entity.pdbx_description
1 polymer ?
#
loop_
_entity_poly.entity_id
_entity_poly.type
_entity_poly.pdbx_seq_one_letter_code
_entity_poly.pdbx_strand_id
1 'polypeptide(L)'
;MLDQFKQHIKKIVPSGSKLLVAVSGGVDSIVLCELLKKTKIHFSIAHVNYELRGDQSEKDELFLDKYCLENKIKFYIKRHNLSNQKKSIQEKARKIRYKFFDNLCKQNKYDYILTAHHIDDNIETLLINVYRGKKINVFSGIKEINENIIRPMLIFSKDDIIKFASENKLKWREDMSNLENKYLRNKIRNILIPKIKSIDPSYRKNFLQLIEKSKIEKKNTNNYLFKIEKIFFETTDNGIIQTDKKKWKDLNSKSVEFILFRKYGFFKNSEIIKILRAPTGKRIFSQSHEIISNRKKLLIKKISDTTYENIEINLGKNKNPINIIVERSKKSKKPLKNEIYISNEVKMPLKVRKFETGDFFYPYGMIGKKKVSKFFKDEKLSIFDKQNKWILTDANNQIIWIIGMRVDRRLVKTDGECLKISI
;
A
#
# COMPACT_ATOMS: atom_id res chain seq x y z
N MET A 1 0.05 19.22 32.70
CA MET A 1 -0.54 18.73 31.43
C MET A 1 -0.30 19.67 30.26
N LEU A 2 -0.65 20.98 30.36
CA LEU A 2 -0.56 21.91 29.22
C LEU A 2 0.86 22.03 28.63
N ASP A 3 1.88 22.21 29.42
CA ASP A 3 3.26 22.36 28.94
C ASP A 3 3.80 21.11 28.27
N GLN A 4 3.48 19.93 28.84
CA GLN A 4 3.81 18.66 28.22
C GLN A 4 3.12 18.50 26.88
N PHE A 5 1.82 18.85 26.76
CA PHE A 5 1.09 18.85 25.51
C PHE A 5 1.72 19.80 24.49
N LYS A 6 2.05 21.03 24.91
CA LYS A 6 2.67 22.04 24.05
C LYS A 6 4.02 21.59 23.46
N GLN A 7 4.85 20.94 24.27
CA GLN A 7 6.12 20.39 23.81
C GLN A 7 5.92 19.18 22.89
N HIS A 8 4.94 18.33 23.22
CA HIS A 8 4.66 17.10 22.49
C HIS A 8 4.03 17.37 21.13
N ILE A 9 2.99 18.23 21.06
CA ILE A 9 2.30 18.53 19.81
C ILE A 9 3.23 19.17 18.76
N LYS A 10 4.20 20.02 19.20
CA LYS A 10 5.21 20.58 18.30
C LYS A 10 6.14 19.56 17.67
N LYS A 11 6.34 18.40 18.31
CA LYS A 11 7.18 17.31 17.78
C LYS A 11 6.45 16.46 16.76
N ILE A 12 5.13 16.30 16.89
CA ILE A 12 4.34 15.35 16.10
C ILE A 12 3.47 16.00 15.03
N VAL A 13 3.24 17.31 15.11
CA VAL A 13 2.46 18.08 14.13
C VAL A 13 3.38 19.11 13.48
N PRO A 14 3.62 19.04 12.16
CA PRO A 14 4.38 20.06 11.45
C PRO A 14 3.75 21.45 11.56
N SER A 15 4.60 22.48 11.67
CA SER A 15 4.13 23.87 11.74
C SER A 15 3.33 24.25 10.49
N GLY A 16 2.25 25.01 10.67
CA GLY A 16 1.38 25.43 9.56
C GLY A 16 0.37 24.39 9.08
N SER A 17 0.36 23.18 9.67
CA SER A 17 -0.59 22.13 9.29
C SER A 17 -2.04 22.55 9.59
N LYS A 18 -2.94 22.24 8.67
CA LYS A 18 -4.39 22.41 8.82
C LYS A 18 -4.99 21.18 9.48
N LEU A 19 -5.60 21.36 10.66
CA LEU A 19 -6.00 20.27 11.54
C LEU A 19 -7.51 20.09 11.61
N LEU A 20 -7.95 18.82 11.56
CA LEU A 20 -9.33 18.41 11.81
C LEU A 20 -9.37 17.55 13.09
N VAL A 21 -10.16 17.94 14.08
CA VAL A 21 -10.29 17.19 15.33
C VAL A 21 -11.57 16.36 15.31
N ALA A 22 -11.44 15.07 15.52
CA ALA A 22 -12.57 14.16 15.67
C ALA A 22 -13.10 14.24 17.09
N VAL A 23 -14.30 14.81 17.27
CA VAL A 23 -14.88 15.08 18.57
C VAL A 23 -16.17 14.27 18.79
N SER A 24 -16.24 13.57 19.92
CA SER A 24 -17.44 12.83 20.33
C SER A 24 -18.33 13.59 21.32
N GLY A 25 -17.86 14.69 21.88
CA GLY A 25 -18.50 15.40 23.00
C GLY A 25 -18.08 14.92 24.38
N GLY A 26 -17.42 13.75 24.47
CA GLY A 26 -16.88 13.22 25.73
C GLY A 26 -15.63 13.96 26.21
N VAL A 27 -15.32 13.81 27.52
CA VAL A 27 -14.26 14.53 28.23
C VAL A 27 -12.92 14.51 27.49
N ASP A 28 -12.49 13.37 26.95
CA ASP A 28 -11.21 13.23 26.27
C ASP A 28 -11.10 14.15 25.06
N SER A 29 -12.16 14.19 24.24
CA SER A 29 -12.20 15.01 23.03
C SER A 29 -12.34 16.51 23.34
N ILE A 30 -13.05 16.88 24.39
CA ILE A 30 -13.18 18.27 24.83
C ILE A 30 -11.87 18.78 25.42
N VAL A 31 -11.17 17.96 26.22
CA VAL A 31 -9.84 18.30 26.76
C VAL A 31 -8.84 18.48 25.63
N LEU A 32 -8.86 17.65 24.58
CA LEU A 32 -8.00 17.85 23.41
C LEU A 32 -8.27 19.21 22.75
N CYS A 33 -9.53 19.56 22.53
CA CYS A 33 -9.91 20.87 21.96
C CYS A 33 -9.41 22.03 22.83
N GLU A 34 -9.56 21.93 24.15
CA GLU A 34 -9.13 22.97 25.07
C GLU A 34 -7.60 23.12 25.11
N LEU A 35 -6.85 22.03 25.07
CA LEU A 35 -5.39 22.04 24.97
C LEU A 35 -4.92 22.70 23.66
N LEU A 36 -5.57 22.41 22.54
CA LEU A 36 -5.27 23.05 21.25
C LEU A 36 -5.56 24.55 21.30
N LYS A 37 -6.67 24.98 21.88
CA LYS A 37 -7.00 26.40 22.09
C LYS A 37 -5.95 27.11 22.94
N LYS A 38 -5.61 26.55 24.10
CA LYS A 38 -4.59 27.12 25.02
C LYS A 38 -3.21 27.20 24.40
N THR A 39 -2.90 26.31 23.43
CA THR A 39 -1.64 26.35 22.65
C THR A 39 -1.73 27.23 21.40
N LYS A 40 -2.86 27.91 21.18
CA LYS A 40 -3.12 28.79 20.01
C LYS A 40 -2.98 28.06 18.66
N ILE A 41 -3.27 26.76 18.62
CA ILE A 41 -3.29 25.96 17.39
C ILE A 41 -4.67 26.03 16.79
N HIS A 42 -4.76 26.46 15.51
CA HIS A 42 -6.04 26.50 14.79
C HIS A 42 -6.47 25.11 14.33
N PHE A 43 -7.74 24.80 14.49
CA PHE A 43 -8.34 23.53 14.09
C PHE A 43 -9.82 23.69 13.76
N SER A 44 -10.35 22.71 13.09
CA SER A 44 -11.80 22.53 12.88
C SER A 44 -12.27 21.25 13.56
N ILE A 45 -13.55 21.17 13.87
CA ILE A 45 -14.15 20.00 14.53
C ILE A 45 -15.00 19.20 13.55
N ALA A 46 -14.88 17.88 13.60
CA ALA A 46 -15.75 16.93 12.90
C ALA A 46 -16.42 15.97 13.90
N HIS A 47 -17.75 15.87 13.82
CA HIS A 47 -18.57 14.98 14.61
C HIS A 47 -19.44 14.07 13.73
N VAL A 48 -19.68 12.83 14.19
CA VAL A 48 -20.63 11.93 13.53
C VAL A 48 -21.70 11.54 14.54
N ASN A 49 -22.93 11.95 14.29
CA ASN A 49 -24.11 11.53 15.02
C ASN A 49 -24.67 10.25 14.39
N TYR A 50 -24.67 9.13 15.13
CA TYR A 50 -25.14 7.83 14.63
C TYR A 50 -26.63 7.56 14.92
N GLU A 51 -27.31 8.50 15.58
CA GLU A 51 -28.73 8.38 15.97
C GLU A 51 -29.06 7.10 16.76
N LEU A 52 -28.06 6.56 17.49
CA LEU A 52 -28.17 5.31 18.23
C LEU A 52 -28.95 5.46 19.56
N ARG A 53 -29.05 6.70 20.07
CA ARG A 53 -29.57 7.00 21.41
C ARG A 53 -30.70 8.03 21.39
N GLY A 54 -31.38 8.20 20.25
CA GLY A 54 -32.47 9.18 20.12
C GLY A 54 -32.03 10.57 20.60
N ASP A 55 -32.87 11.18 21.49
CA ASP A 55 -32.66 12.54 22.03
C ASP A 55 -31.26 12.80 22.63
N GLN A 56 -30.61 11.76 23.18
CA GLN A 56 -29.26 11.95 23.73
C GLN A 56 -28.24 12.25 22.62
N SER A 57 -28.41 11.62 21.46
CA SER A 57 -27.54 11.91 20.29
C SER A 57 -27.73 13.31 19.75
N GLU A 58 -28.96 13.83 19.81
CA GLU A 58 -29.24 15.23 19.43
C GLU A 58 -28.68 16.22 20.45
N LYS A 59 -28.80 15.93 21.75
CA LYS A 59 -28.20 16.74 22.80
C LYS A 59 -26.68 16.81 22.71
N ASP A 60 -26.01 15.74 22.29
CA ASP A 60 -24.57 15.73 22.07
C ASP A 60 -24.18 16.63 20.88
N GLU A 61 -24.96 16.59 19.81
CA GLU A 61 -24.79 17.45 18.64
C GLU A 61 -24.99 18.93 19.01
N LEU A 62 -26.09 19.28 19.68
CA LEU A 62 -26.38 20.65 20.13
C LEU A 62 -25.31 21.19 21.08
N PHE A 63 -24.79 20.34 21.97
CA PHE A 63 -23.68 20.72 22.85
C PHE A 63 -22.43 21.09 22.06
N LEU A 64 -22.07 20.31 21.06
CA LEU A 64 -20.90 20.58 20.21
C LEU A 64 -21.10 21.79 19.31
N ASP A 65 -22.28 22.00 18.76
CA ASP A 65 -22.61 23.18 17.97
C ASP A 65 -22.45 24.45 18.80
N LYS A 66 -23.05 24.50 19.99
CA LYS A 66 -22.89 25.59 20.95
C LYS A 66 -21.43 25.83 21.31
N TYR A 67 -20.67 24.76 21.62
CA TYR A 67 -19.24 24.83 21.94
C TYR A 67 -18.45 25.45 20.78
N CYS A 68 -18.74 25.05 19.55
CA CYS A 68 -18.07 25.56 18.37
C CYS A 68 -18.38 27.03 18.09
N LEU A 69 -19.65 27.45 18.23
CA LEU A 69 -20.10 28.85 18.09
C LEU A 69 -19.42 29.76 19.11
N GLU A 70 -19.44 29.38 20.39
CA GLU A 70 -18.82 30.15 21.48
C GLU A 70 -17.30 30.33 21.28
N ASN A 71 -16.64 29.35 20.69
CA ASN A 71 -15.18 29.37 20.47
C ASN A 71 -14.75 29.73 19.05
N LYS A 72 -15.68 30.10 18.17
CA LYS A 72 -15.44 30.46 16.76
C LYS A 72 -14.68 29.36 15.98
N ILE A 73 -15.03 28.12 16.25
CA ILE A 73 -14.40 26.94 15.63
C ILE A 73 -15.32 26.42 14.51
N LYS A 74 -14.76 26.14 13.33
CA LYS A 74 -15.52 25.57 12.22
C LYS A 74 -15.97 24.15 12.56
N PHE A 75 -17.28 23.89 12.43
CA PHE A 75 -17.91 22.63 12.78
C PHE A 75 -18.42 21.89 11.55
N TYR A 76 -18.13 20.59 11.48
CA TYR A 76 -18.64 19.67 10.47
C TYR A 76 -19.36 18.53 11.14
N ILE A 77 -20.58 18.29 10.73
CA ILE A 77 -21.39 17.19 11.24
C ILE A 77 -21.83 16.25 10.13
N LYS A 78 -21.90 14.97 10.46
CA LYS A 78 -22.53 13.94 9.64
C LYS A 78 -23.53 13.17 10.49
N ARG A 79 -24.79 13.13 10.07
CA ARG A 79 -25.82 12.26 10.65
C ARG A 79 -25.87 10.95 9.87
N HIS A 80 -25.99 9.83 10.55
CA HIS A 80 -26.12 8.51 9.95
C HIS A 80 -26.81 7.54 10.89
N ASN A 81 -28.03 7.14 10.54
CA ASN A 81 -28.83 6.25 11.37
C ASN A 81 -28.30 4.82 11.35
N LEU A 82 -27.90 4.29 12.51
CA LEU A 82 -27.47 2.92 12.74
C LEU A 82 -28.41 2.15 13.69
N SER A 83 -29.56 2.72 14.10
CA SER A 83 -30.50 2.12 15.09
C SER A 83 -31.02 0.75 14.65
N ASN A 84 -31.26 0.55 13.36
CA ASN A 84 -31.81 -0.69 12.80
C ASN A 84 -30.77 -1.81 12.61
N GLN A 85 -29.50 -1.61 13.04
CA GLN A 85 -28.44 -2.58 12.81
C GLN A 85 -28.14 -3.41 14.05
N LYS A 86 -28.33 -4.75 13.95
CA LYS A 86 -28.14 -5.69 15.09
C LYS A 86 -26.70 -6.24 15.21
N LYS A 87 -25.87 -6.20 14.14
CA LYS A 87 -24.51 -6.80 14.13
C LYS A 87 -23.43 -5.81 13.71
N SER A 88 -22.25 -5.90 14.34
CA SER A 88 -21.04 -5.15 13.97
C SER A 88 -21.19 -3.61 13.95
N ILE A 89 -22.07 -3.06 14.80
CA ILE A 89 -22.36 -1.61 14.86
C ILE A 89 -21.06 -0.79 15.03
N GLN A 90 -20.18 -1.18 15.95
CA GLN A 90 -18.93 -0.45 16.22
C GLN A 90 -17.99 -0.43 15.02
N GLU A 91 -17.87 -1.53 14.27
CA GLU A 91 -17.03 -1.59 13.08
C GLU A 91 -17.58 -0.72 11.95
N LYS A 92 -18.91 -0.78 11.75
CA LYS A 92 -19.61 0.03 10.74
C LYS A 92 -19.51 1.53 11.08
N ALA A 93 -19.81 1.89 12.33
CA ALA A 93 -19.67 3.25 12.83
C ALA A 93 -18.25 3.78 12.62
N ARG A 94 -17.24 2.94 12.91
CA ARG A 94 -15.84 3.27 12.66
C ARG A 94 -15.55 3.52 11.15
N LYS A 95 -16.01 2.65 10.26
CA LYS A 95 -15.83 2.81 8.80
C LYS A 95 -16.48 4.10 8.28
N ILE A 96 -17.71 4.39 8.71
CA ILE A 96 -18.45 5.61 8.34
C ILE A 96 -17.69 6.85 8.81
N ARG A 97 -17.23 6.85 10.06
CA ARG A 97 -16.46 7.95 10.66
C ARG A 97 -15.20 8.28 9.87
N TYR A 98 -14.36 7.28 9.63
CA TYR A 98 -13.12 7.51 8.91
C TYR A 98 -13.35 7.93 7.45
N LYS A 99 -14.35 7.34 6.77
CA LYS A 99 -14.74 7.77 5.42
C LYS A 99 -15.18 9.24 5.38
N PHE A 100 -15.93 9.69 6.41
CA PHE A 100 -16.33 11.09 6.51
C PHE A 100 -15.12 12.00 6.72
N PHE A 101 -14.22 11.66 7.63
CA PHE A 101 -13.03 12.44 7.89
C PHE A 101 -12.11 12.51 6.67
N ASP A 102 -11.89 11.41 5.97
CA ASP A 102 -11.09 11.37 4.74
C ASP A 102 -11.69 12.27 3.65
N ASN A 103 -13.01 12.26 3.50
CA ASN A 103 -13.69 13.15 2.55
C ASN A 103 -13.49 14.63 2.93
N LEU A 104 -13.64 14.99 4.21
CA LEU A 104 -13.39 16.35 4.69
C LEU A 104 -11.93 16.78 4.45
N CYS A 105 -10.97 15.89 4.71
CA CYS A 105 -9.57 16.18 4.47
C CYS A 105 -9.31 16.49 2.99
N LYS A 106 -9.86 15.68 2.08
CA LYS A 106 -9.71 15.91 0.63
C LYS A 106 -10.39 17.20 0.16
N GLN A 107 -11.63 17.45 0.58
CA GLN A 107 -12.42 18.61 0.15
C GLN A 107 -11.89 19.94 0.68
N ASN A 108 -11.43 19.94 1.94
CA ASN A 108 -11.04 21.17 2.64
C ASN A 108 -9.52 21.29 2.85
N LYS A 109 -8.73 20.33 2.29
CA LYS A 109 -7.26 20.31 2.39
C LYS A 109 -6.76 20.33 3.85
N TYR A 110 -7.34 19.46 4.72
CA TYR A 110 -6.78 19.19 6.03
C TYR A 110 -5.62 18.20 5.90
N ASP A 111 -4.51 18.51 6.57
CA ASP A 111 -3.30 17.69 6.55
C ASP A 111 -3.43 16.51 7.51
N TYR A 112 -3.99 16.76 8.70
CA TYR A 112 -4.08 15.75 9.76
C TYR A 112 -5.43 15.74 10.45
N ILE A 113 -5.79 14.53 10.91
CA ILE A 113 -6.95 14.25 11.76
C ILE A 113 -6.43 13.96 13.18
N LEU A 114 -6.85 14.73 14.16
CA LEU A 114 -6.50 14.49 15.55
C LEU A 114 -7.60 13.72 16.27
N THR A 115 -7.19 12.73 17.08
CA THR A 115 -8.12 11.95 17.91
C THR A 115 -7.63 11.88 19.35
N ALA A 116 -8.54 11.88 20.32
CA ALA A 116 -8.26 11.97 21.74
C ALA A 116 -7.97 10.61 22.42
N HIS A 117 -7.30 9.67 21.72
CA HIS A 117 -6.88 8.42 22.36
C HIS A 117 -5.77 8.70 23.39
N HIS A 118 -5.88 8.05 24.56
CA HIS A 118 -4.99 8.25 25.69
C HIS A 118 -4.28 6.94 26.13
N ILE A 119 -3.45 6.99 27.16
CA ILE A 119 -2.67 5.84 27.66
C ILE A 119 -3.55 4.63 27.94
N ASP A 120 -4.68 4.83 28.63
CA ASP A 120 -5.55 3.70 29.04
C ASP A 120 -6.19 3.02 27.80
N ASP A 121 -6.52 3.75 26.73
CA ASP A 121 -6.95 3.16 25.45
C ASP A 121 -5.87 2.24 24.84
N ASN A 122 -4.62 2.62 25.03
CA ASN A 122 -3.49 1.85 24.55
C ASN A 122 -3.37 0.52 25.30
N ILE A 123 -3.53 0.56 26.63
CA ILE A 123 -3.55 -0.64 27.48
C ILE A 123 -4.76 -1.52 27.16
N GLU A 124 -5.97 -0.95 26.99
CA GLU A 124 -7.15 -1.68 26.56
C GLU A 124 -6.91 -2.41 25.23
N THR A 125 -6.29 -1.73 24.27
CA THR A 125 -5.99 -2.31 22.95
C THR A 125 -5.02 -3.47 23.06
N LEU A 126 -4.03 -3.36 23.94
CA LEU A 126 -3.07 -4.44 24.20
C LEU A 126 -3.79 -5.65 24.80
N LEU A 127 -4.59 -5.45 25.84
CA LEU A 127 -5.35 -6.51 26.51
C LEU A 127 -6.35 -7.20 25.54
N ILE A 128 -7.02 -6.43 24.68
CA ILE A 128 -7.89 -6.98 23.61
C ILE A 128 -7.08 -7.84 22.64
N ASN A 129 -5.88 -7.41 22.24
CA ASN A 129 -5.03 -8.15 21.32
C ASN A 129 -4.58 -9.49 21.94
N VAL A 130 -4.20 -9.47 23.22
CA VAL A 130 -3.85 -10.69 24.00
C VAL A 130 -5.05 -11.62 24.07
N TYR A 131 -6.20 -11.13 24.50
CA TYR A 131 -7.44 -11.92 24.60
C TYR A 131 -7.84 -12.59 23.28
N ARG A 132 -7.67 -11.88 22.16
CA ARG A 132 -8.01 -12.40 20.82
C ARG A 132 -6.94 -13.32 20.24
N GLY A 133 -5.88 -13.63 20.98
CA GLY A 133 -4.79 -14.49 20.49
C GLY A 133 -4.10 -13.94 19.25
N LYS A 134 -3.95 -12.62 19.13
CA LYS A 134 -3.31 -12.00 17.97
C LYS A 134 -1.85 -12.46 17.85
N LYS A 135 -1.49 -13.12 16.76
CA LYS A 135 -0.18 -13.75 16.60
C LYS A 135 0.98 -12.77 16.34
N ILE A 136 0.69 -11.60 15.78
CA ILE A 136 1.72 -10.64 15.34
C ILE A 136 1.40 -9.26 15.92
N ASN A 137 2.44 -8.58 16.41
CA ASN A 137 2.33 -7.22 16.98
C ASN A 137 1.32 -7.11 18.14
N VAL A 138 1.23 -8.13 18.97
CA VAL A 138 0.29 -8.18 20.12
C VAL A 138 0.47 -6.96 21.02
N PHE A 139 1.71 -6.62 21.34
CA PHE A 139 2.08 -5.54 22.26
C PHE A 139 2.36 -4.20 21.60
N SER A 140 2.10 -4.04 20.31
CA SER A 140 2.45 -2.78 19.61
C SER A 140 1.62 -1.57 20.02
N GLY A 141 0.52 -1.77 20.73
CA GLY A 141 -0.40 -0.71 21.14
C GLY A 141 -1.00 0.09 19.97
N ILE A 142 -1.50 1.27 20.32
CA ILE A 142 -2.01 2.25 19.34
C ILE A 142 -0.83 3.08 18.82
N LYS A 143 -0.73 3.24 17.51
CA LYS A 143 0.28 4.13 16.91
C LYS A 143 -0.07 5.60 17.18
N GLU A 144 0.90 6.37 17.60
CA GLU A 144 0.74 7.81 17.80
C GLU A 144 0.44 8.54 16.49
N ILE A 145 1.22 8.22 15.45
CA ILE A 145 1.00 8.70 14.08
C ILE A 145 0.70 7.48 13.19
N ASN A 146 -0.40 7.54 12.46
CA ASN A 146 -0.75 6.53 11.48
C ASN A 146 -1.35 7.20 10.24
N GLU A 147 -0.54 7.30 9.17
CA GLU A 147 -0.87 8.09 7.98
C GLU A 147 -1.17 9.55 8.35
N ASN A 148 -2.36 10.02 8.06
CA ASN A 148 -2.81 11.38 8.42
C ASN A 148 -3.50 11.48 9.79
N ILE A 149 -3.51 10.42 10.60
CA ILE A 149 -4.13 10.41 11.93
C ILE A 149 -3.09 10.56 13.01
N ILE A 150 -3.22 11.60 13.85
CA ILE A 150 -2.34 11.88 14.98
C ILE A 150 -3.12 11.75 16.30
N ARG A 151 -2.48 11.23 17.34
CA ARG A 151 -3.05 10.98 18.67
C ARG A 151 -2.23 11.66 19.76
N PRO A 152 -2.35 12.98 19.91
CA PRO A 152 -1.48 13.74 20.80
C PRO A 152 -1.73 13.48 22.27
N MET A 153 -2.84 12.84 22.63
CA MET A 153 -3.20 12.52 24.01
C MET A 153 -2.62 11.19 24.51
N LEU A 154 -1.93 10.41 23.66
CA LEU A 154 -1.38 9.10 24.04
C LEU A 154 -0.31 9.14 25.14
N ILE A 155 0.15 10.31 25.52
CA ILE A 155 1.11 10.52 26.61
C ILE A 155 0.42 10.79 27.97
N PHE A 156 -0.89 10.94 28.02
CA PHE A 156 -1.67 11.26 29.22
C PHE A 156 -2.55 10.09 29.63
N SER A 157 -2.74 9.92 30.94
CA SER A 157 -3.68 8.96 31.51
C SER A 157 -5.10 9.55 31.54
N LYS A 158 -6.10 8.69 31.73
CA LYS A 158 -7.50 9.12 31.95
C LYS A 158 -7.61 10.00 33.19
N ASP A 159 -6.85 9.70 34.24
CA ASP A 159 -6.86 10.47 35.50
C ASP A 159 -6.32 11.90 35.25
N ASP A 160 -5.24 12.06 34.44
CA ASP A 160 -4.72 13.39 34.05
C ASP A 160 -5.75 14.21 33.28
N ILE A 161 -6.49 13.56 32.36
CA ILE A 161 -7.51 14.19 31.54
C ILE A 161 -8.66 14.69 32.40
N ILE A 162 -9.17 13.84 33.32
CA ILE A 162 -10.26 14.21 34.23
C ILE A 162 -9.82 15.36 35.15
N LYS A 163 -8.61 15.26 35.73
CA LYS A 163 -8.06 16.31 36.58
C LYS A 163 -7.98 17.64 35.83
N PHE A 164 -7.43 17.65 34.61
CA PHE A 164 -7.35 18.85 33.78
C PHE A 164 -8.74 19.43 33.45
N ALA A 165 -9.71 18.56 33.13
CA ALA A 165 -11.08 18.99 32.83
C ALA A 165 -11.73 19.67 34.06
N SER A 166 -11.56 19.13 35.23
CA SER A 166 -12.10 19.66 36.50
C SER A 166 -11.44 20.98 36.90
N GLU A 167 -10.10 21.07 36.83
CA GLU A 167 -9.34 22.29 37.12
C GLU A 167 -9.72 23.45 36.20
N ASN A 168 -10.06 23.16 34.94
CA ASN A 168 -10.46 24.16 33.94
C ASN A 168 -11.97 24.33 33.85
N LYS A 169 -12.76 23.69 34.73
CA LYS A 169 -14.25 23.78 34.77
C LYS A 169 -14.89 23.50 33.41
N LEU A 170 -14.34 22.54 32.67
CA LEU A 170 -14.84 22.18 31.35
C LEU A 170 -16.19 21.48 31.49
N LYS A 171 -17.06 21.72 30.51
CA LYS A 171 -18.33 20.99 30.37
C LYS A 171 -18.13 19.92 29.29
N TRP A 172 -18.65 18.72 29.50
CA TRP A 172 -18.65 17.62 28.54
C TRP A 172 -19.92 16.79 28.67
N ARG A 173 -20.12 15.88 27.73
CA ARG A 173 -21.25 14.94 27.74
C ARG A 173 -20.75 13.55 28.16
N GLU A 174 -21.46 12.90 29.07
CA GLU A 174 -21.17 11.52 29.44
C GLU A 174 -21.95 10.56 28.57
N ASP A 175 -21.25 9.58 27.99
CA ASP A 175 -21.85 8.50 27.23
C ASP A 175 -22.18 7.33 28.17
N MET A 176 -23.42 7.23 28.58
CA MET A 176 -23.89 6.16 29.46
C MET A 176 -23.65 4.75 28.92
N SER A 177 -23.50 4.57 27.59
CA SER A 177 -23.17 3.27 27.01
C SER A 177 -21.73 2.80 27.36
N ASN A 178 -20.88 3.68 27.85
CA ASN A 178 -19.56 3.32 28.37
C ASN A 178 -19.64 2.51 29.70
N LEU A 179 -20.71 2.63 30.42
CA LEU A 179 -20.98 1.89 31.68
C LEU A 179 -21.51 0.47 31.42
N GLU A 180 -22.05 0.22 30.24
CA GLU A 180 -22.56 -1.09 29.88
C GLU A 180 -21.45 -2.09 29.57
N ASN A 181 -21.42 -3.23 30.24
CA ASN A 181 -20.45 -4.30 30.02
C ASN A 181 -20.79 -5.23 28.85
N LYS A 182 -21.55 -4.75 27.87
CA LYS A 182 -21.94 -5.53 26.68
C LYS A 182 -20.77 -5.86 25.76
N TYR A 183 -19.84 -4.95 25.63
CA TYR A 183 -18.70 -5.08 24.72
C TYR A 183 -17.41 -5.46 25.46
N LEU A 184 -16.55 -6.25 24.80
CA LEU A 184 -15.27 -6.69 25.36
C LEU A 184 -14.42 -5.52 25.87
N ARG A 185 -14.40 -4.41 25.15
CA ARG A 185 -13.63 -3.21 25.54
C ARG A 185 -14.14 -2.63 26.86
N ASN A 186 -15.45 -2.55 27.02
CA ASN A 186 -16.06 -2.06 28.24
C ASN A 186 -15.81 -3.03 29.42
N LYS A 187 -15.88 -4.35 29.19
CA LYS A 187 -15.50 -5.34 30.22
C LYS A 187 -14.06 -5.17 30.67
N ILE A 188 -13.15 -4.97 29.75
CA ILE A 188 -11.73 -4.74 30.07
C ILE A 188 -11.58 -3.44 30.90
N ARG A 189 -12.19 -2.35 30.46
CA ARG A 189 -12.16 -1.03 31.13
C ARG A 189 -12.79 -1.05 32.51
N ASN A 190 -13.98 -1.61 32.62
CA ASN A 190 -14.81 -1.47 33.83
C ASN A 190 -14.57 -2.59 34.85
N ILE A 191 -14.04 -3.75 34.43
CA ILE A 191 -13.85 -4.91 35.31
C ILE A 191 -12.38 -5.30 35.43
N LEU A 192 -11.70 -5.53 34.31
CA LEU A 192 -10.34 -6.10 34.33
C LEU A 192 -9.30 -5.08 34.81
N ILE A 193 -9.28 -3.88 34.24
CA ILE A 193 -8.31 -2.84 34.60
C ILE A 193 -8.42 -2.43 36.06
N PRO A 194 -9.61 -2.23 36.67
CA PRO A 194 -9.71 -1.97 38.10
C PRO A 194 -9.14 -3.08 38.96
N LYS A 195 -9.35 -4.36 38.60
CA LYS A 195 -8.73 -5.50 39.30
C LYS A 195 -7.21 -5.52 39.17
N ILE A 196 -6.68 -5.23 37.98
CA ILE A 196 -5.22 -5.12 37.78
C ILE A 196 -4.68 -3.98 38.64
N LYS A 197 -5.34 -2.83 38.66
CA LYS A 197 -4.95 -1.64 39.44
C LYS A 197 -4.94 -1.92 40.95
N SER A 198 -5.86 -2.74 41.47
CA SER A 198 -5.89 -3.11 42.89
C SER A 198 -4.75 -4.06 43.28
N ILE A 199 -4.27 -4.89 42.35
CA ILE A 199 -3.12 -5.81 42.56
C ILE A 199 -1.80 -5.06 42.41
N ASP A 200 -1.68 -4.25 41.37
CA ASP A 200 -0.47 -3.48 41.07
C ASP A 200 -0.81 -2.04 40.67
N PRO A 201 -0.70 -1.07 41.58
CA PRO A 201 -0.91 0.35 41.28
C PRO A 201 0.01 0.89 40.18
N SER A 202 1.17 0.25 39.95
CA SER A 202 2.14 0.64 38.90
C SER A 202 1.86 0.04 37.54
N TYR A 203 0.75 -0.68 37.35
CA TYR A 203 0.43 -1.40 36.13
C TYR A 203 0.56 -0.57 34.84
N ARG A 204 0.17 0.71 34.88
CA ARG A 204 0.32 1.60 33.71
C ARG A 204 1.77 1.71 33.25
N LYS A 205 2.70 1.92 34.19
CA LYS A 205 4.13 1.99 33.90
C LYS A 205 4.64 0.69 33.29
N ASN A 206 4.23 -0.45 33.84
CA ASN A 206 4.63 -1.77 33.36
C ASN A 206 4.11 -2.04 31.94
N PHE A 207 2.85 -1.73 31.65
CA PHE A 207 2.28 -1.85 30.30
C PHE A 207 2.92 -0.90 29.30
N LEU A 208 3.22 0.35 29.67
CA LEU A 208 3.91 1.29 28.81
C LEU A 208 5.33 0.84 28.48
N GLN A 209 6.08 0.32 29.45
CA GLN A 209 7.39 -0.25 29.20
C GLN A 209 7.34 -1.44 28.25
N LEU A 210 6.33 -2.33 28.40
CA LEU A 210 6.13 -3.46 27.50
C LEU A 210 5.85 -2.97 26.05
N ILE A 211 4.98 -1.98 25.90
CA ILE A 211 4.66 -1.38 24.61
C ILE A 211 5.92 -0.76 23.97
N GLU A 212 6.70 -0.03 24.74
CA GLU A 212 7.91 0.64 24.26
C GLU A 212 9.01 -0.36 23.85
N LYS A 213 9.27 -1.37 24.68
CA LYS A 213 10.18 -2.47 24.33
C LYS A 213 9.75 -3.14 23.02
N SER A 214 8.46 -3.46 22.89
CA SER A 214 7.93 -4.08 21.68
C SER A 214 8.10 -3.19 20.43
N LYS A 215 7.98 -1.86 20.56
CA LYS A 215 8.25 -0.91 19.45
C LYS A 215 9.72 -0.93 19.03
N ILE A 216 10.63 -0.95 20.02
CA ILE A 216 12.09 -1.00 19.78
C ILE A 216 12.47 -2.32 19.08
N GLU A 217 12.00 -3.45 19.60
CA GLU A 217 12.25 -4.78 19.00
C GLU A 217 11.73 -4.86 17.57
N LYS A 218 10.53 -4.32 17.32
CA LYS A 218 9.97 -4.25 15.97
C LYS A 218 10.81 -3.38 15.04
N LYS A 219 11.30 -2.23 15.50
CA LYS A 219 12.20 -1.36 14.72
C LYS A 219 13.49 -2.09 14.38
N ASN A 220 14.09 -2.78 15.35
CA ASN A 220 15.32 -3.58 15.16
C ASN A 220 15.08 -4.72 14.16
N THR A 221 13.98 -5.45 14.31
CA THR A 221 13.60 -6.52 13.38
C THR A 221 13.40 -5.98 11.96
N ASN A 222 12.69 -4.86 11.79
CA ASN A 222 12.50 -4.24 10.49
C ASN A 222 13.82 -3.76 9.86
N ASN A 223 14.72 -3.18 10.66
CA ASN A 223 16.05 -2.77 10.19
C ASN A 223 16.88 -3.97 9.75
N TYR A 224 16.83 -5.07 10.50
CA TYR A 224 17.49 -6.32 10.13
C TYR A 224 16.94 -6.89 8.83
N LEU A 225 15.61 -6.98 8.71
CA LEU A 225 14.95 -7.44 7.48
C LEU A 225 15.28 -6.56 6.28
N PHE A 226 15.35 -5.25 6.45
CA PHE A 226 15.74 -4.31 5.39
C PHE A 226 17.19 -4.52 4.92
N LYS A 227 18.12 -4.79 5.86
CA LYS A 227 19.50 -5.13 5.50
C LYS A 227 19.56 -6.44 4.69
N ILE A 228 18.86 -7.47 5.15
CA ILE A 228 18.79 -8.76 4.44
C ILE A 228 18.14 -8.56 3.06
N GLU A 229 17.05 -7.81 2.97
CA GLU A 229 16.38 -7.53 1.70
C GLU A 229 17.36 -6.94 0.68
N LYS A 230 18.16 -5.95 1.07
CA LYS A 230 19.18 -5.34 0.19
C LYS A 230 20.27 -6.31 -0.28
N ILE A 231 20.62 -7.29 0.54
CA ILE A 231 21.62 -8.32 0.20
C ILE A 231 21.03 -9.39 -0.72
N PHE A 232 19.77 -9.73 -0.52
CA PHE A 232 19.13 -10.87 -1.18
C PHE A 232 18.41 -10.49 -2.47
N PHE A 233 17.86 -9.28 -2.56
CA PHE A 233 17.10 -8.84 -3.72
C PHE A 233 17.83 -7.72 -4.45
N GLU A 234 17.88 -7.85 -5.76
CA GLU A 234 18.42 -6.88 -6.70
C GLU A 234 17.31 -6.50 -7.68
N THR A 235 17.16 -5.23 -7.97
CA THR A 235 16.21 -4.77 -8.99
C THR A 235 16.97 -4.51 -10.28
N THR A 236 16.51 -5.11 -11.37
CA THR A 236 17.06 -4.88 -12.72
C THR A 236 16.51 -3.58 -13.30
N ASP A 237 17.15 -3.06 -14.35
CA ASP A 237 16.72 -1.84 -15.08
C ASP A 237 15.28 -1.92 -15.58
N ASN A 238 14.77 -3.13 -15.85
CA ASN A 238 13.41 -3.39 -16.29
C ASN A 238 12.40 -3.54 -15.11
N GLY A 239 12.79 -3.17 -13.88
CA GLY A 239 11.93 -3.26 -12.70
C GLY A 239 11.62 -4.68 -12.22
N ILE A 240 12.34 -5.69 -12.73
CA ILE A 240 12.24 -7.08 -12.27
C ILE A 240 13.13 -7.25 -11.04
N ILE A 241 12.57 -7.80 -9.98
CA ILE A 241 13.33 -8.13 -8.78
C ILE A 241 13.90 -9.54 -8.95
N GLN A 242 15.19 -9.70 -8.68
CA GLN A 242 15.85 -10.99 -8.76
C GLN A 242 16.54 -11.36 -7.45
N THR A 243 16.62 -12.65 -7.17
CA THR A 243 17.34 -13.19 -6.01
C THR A 243 18.00 -14.51 -6.32
N ASP A 244 19.22 -14.77 -5.79
CA ASP A 244 19.93 -16.02 -5.96
C ASP A 244 19.38 -17.08 -5.00
N LYS A 245 19.03 -18.25 -5.53
CA LYS A 245 18.51 -19.38 -4.74
C LYS A 245 19.52 -19.93 -3.72
N LYS A 246 20.82 -19.85 -4.00
CA LYS A 246 21.87 -20.31 -3.10
C LYS A 246 21.90 -19.47 -1.83
N LYS A 247 21.79 -18.15 -1.91
CA LYS A 247 21.74 -17.26 -0.74
C LYS A 247 20.65 -17.69 0.26
N TRP A 248 19.48 -18.12 -0.23
CA TRP A 248 18.36 -18.58 0.62
C TRP A 248 18.66 -19.93 1.30
N LYS A 249 19.34 -20.82 0.60
CA LYS A 249 19.78 -22.11 1.19
C LYS A 249 20.76 -21.89 2.33
N ASP A 250 21.70 -20.96 2.14
CA ASP A 250 22.74 -20.64 3.13
C ASP A 250 22.16 -19.86 4.34
N LEU A 251 21.11 -19.06 4.14
CA LEU A 251 20.41 -18.34 5.21
C LEU A 251 19.77 -19.26 6.25
N ASN A 252 19.28 -20.42 5.82
CA ASN A 252 18.62 -21.47 6.63
C ASN A 252 17.56 -20.93 7.63
N SER A 253 16.84 -19.86 7.27
CA SER A 253 15.82 -19.24 8.12
C SER A 253 14.48 -19.13 7.42
N LYS A 254 13.62 -20.13 7.64
CA LYS A 254 12.25 -20.19 7.08
C LYS A 254 11.39 -18.97 7.45
N SER A 255 11.62 -18.39 8.62
CA SER A 255 10.87 -17.21 9.08
C SER A 255 11.26 -15.96 8.30
N VAL A 256 12.56 -15.75 8.04
CA VAL A 256 13.03 -14.59 7.24
C VAL A 256 12.58 -14.74 5.79
N GLU A 257 12.74 -15.94 5.20
CA GLU A 257 12.22 -16.25 3.86
C GLU A 257 10.74 -15.85 3.76
N PHE A 258 9.92 -16.36 4.67
CA PHE A 258 8.48 -16.09 4.68
C PHE A 258 8.14 -14.59 4.78
N ILE A 259 8.80 -13.87 5.69
CA ILE A 259 8.51 -12.45 5.90
C ILE A 259 8.87 -11.62 4.67
N LEU A 260 10.00 -11.90 4.02
CA LEU A 260 10.47 -11.16 2.87
C LEU A 260 9.61 -11.43 1.61
N PHE A 261 9.24 -12.67 1.35
CA PHE A 261 8.35 -13.00 0.23
C PHE A 261 6.89 -12.55 0.45
N ARG A 262 6.46 -12.41 1.70
CA ARG A 262 5.14 -11.88 2.05
C ARG A 262 4.92 -10.45 1.53
N LYS A 263 5.97 -9.66 1.39
CA LYS A 263 5.93 -8.32 0.78
C LYS A 263 5.39 -8.34 -0.65
N TYR A 264 5.61 -9.45 -1.36
CA TYR A 264 5.14 -9.68 -2.72
C TYR A 264 3.83 -10.47 -2.78
N GLY A 265 3.12 -10.61 -1.65
CA GLY A 265 1.82 -11.26 -1.58
C GLY A 265 1.86 -12.79 -1.44
N PHE A 266 2.99 -13.39 -1.14
CA PHE A 266 3.12 -14.84 -0.93
C PHE A 266 3.01 -15.17 0.56
N PHE A 267 1.89 -15.78 0.95
CA PHE A 267 1.53 -16.01 2.35
C PHE A 267 1.69 -17.47 2.81
N LYS A 268 2.14 -18.38 1.93
CA LYS A 268 2.34 -19.80 2.24
C LYS A 268 3.82 -20.15 2.15
N ASN A 269 4.42 -20.48 3.29
CA ASN A 269 5.83 -20.86 3.37
C ASN A 269 6.16 -22.08 2.50
N SER A 270 5.24 -23.05 2.41
CA SER A 270 5.41 -24.24 1.58
C SER A 270 5.57 -23.92 0.08
N GLU A 271 4.90 -22.88 -0.43
CA GLU A 271 5.03 -22.45 -1.83
C GLU A 271 6.40 -21.80 -2.08
N ILE A 272 6.88 -20.99 -1.12
CA ILE A 272 8.20 -20.34 -1.19
C ILE A 272 9.31 -21.40 -1.21
N ILE A 273 9.26 -22.38 -0.30
CA ILE A 273 10.24 -23.49 -0.28
C ILE A 273 10.22 -24.29 -1.58
N LYS A 274 9.04 -24.57 -2.11
CA LYS A 274 8.88 -25.32 -3.38
C LYS A 274 9.48 -24.54 -4.55
N ILE A 275 9.24 -23.22 -4.66
CA ILE A 275 9.76 -22.43 -5.80
C ILE A 275 11.27 -22.21 -5.71
N LEU A 276 11.83 -22.09 -4.51
CA LEU A 276 13.29 -21.99 -4.30
C LEU A 276 14.03 -23.24 -4.79
N ARG A 277 13.40 -24.42 -4.69
CA ARG A 277 13.96 -25.72 -5.12
C ARG A 277 13.53 -26.11 -6.54
N ALA A 278 12.63 -25.37 -7.15
CA ALA A 278 12.01 -25.75 -8.41
C ALA A 278 12.99 -25.62 -9.60
N PRO A 279 12.80 -26.47 -10.66
CA PRO A 279 13.52 -26.34 -11.91
C PRO A 279 13.15 -25.04 -12.63
N THR A 280 13.97 -24.68 -13.62
CA THR A 280 13.73 -23.52 -14.47
C THR A 280 12.37 -23.62 -15.19
N GLY A 281 11.60 -22.53 -15.14
CA GLY A 281 10.29 -22.43 -15.78
C GLY A 281 9.10 -22.61 -14.82
N LYS A 282 9.30 -23.13 -13.60
CA LYS A 282 8.23 -23.22 -12.61
C LYS A 282 7.80 -21.81 -12.14
N ARG A 283 6.50 -21.63 -11.97
CA ARG A 283 5.88 -20.35 -11.60
C ARG A 283 4.95 -20.50 -10.41
N ILE A 284 4.84 -19.44 -9.63
CA ILE A 284 3.80 -19.25 -8.62
C ILE A 284 3.27 -17.81 -8.71
N PHE A 285 2.02 -17.64 -8.35
CA PHE A 285 1.31 -16.36 -8.46
C PHE A 285 0.75 -15.94 -7.11
N SER A 286 0.86 -14.65 -6.81
CA SER A 286 0.08 -13.98 -5.78
C SER A 286 -0.97 -13.07 -6.44
N GLN A 287 -1.74 -12.33 -5.66
CA GLN A 287 -2.66 -11.32 -6.21
C GLN A 287 -1.94 -10.16 -6.93
N SER A 288 -0.67 -9.92 -6.61
CA SER A 288 0.06 -8.74 -7.09
C SER A 288 1.34 -9.06 -7.85
N HIS A 289 1.91 -10.25 -7.67
CA HIS A 289 3.21 -10.61 -8.25
C HIS A 289 3.25 -12.07 -8.75
N GLU A 290 4.09 -12.27 -9.74
CA GLU A 290 4.51 -13.57 -10.25
C GLU A 290 5.96 -13.85 -9.84
N ILE A 291 6.25 -15.06 -9.36
CA ILE A 291 7.63 -15.55 -9.17
C ILE A 291 7.91 -16.64 -10.17
N ILE A 292 9.04 -16.52 -10.86
CA ILE A 292 9.53 -17.54 -11.80
C ILE A 292 10.90 -18.05 -11.34
N SER A 293 11.03 -19.37 -11.30
CA SER A 293 12.31 -20.05 -11.17
C SER A 293 13.07 -19.94 -12.49
N ASN A 294 14.24 -19.29 -12.52
CA ASN A 294 15.07 -19.15 -13.70
C ASN A 294 16.54 -19.50 -13.38
N ARG A 295 16.98 -20.70 -13.78
CA ARG A 295 18.33 -21.22 -13.49
C ARG A 295 18.65 -21.13 -11.98
N LYS A 296 19.70 -20.39 -11.62
CA LYS A 296 20.13 -20.18 -10.22
C LYS A 296 19.36 -19.08 -9.49
N LYS A 297 18.50 -18.32 -10.18
CA LYS A 297 17.79 -17.16 -9.64
C LYS A 297 16.28 -17.40 -9.57
N LEU A 298 15.61 -16.68 -8.67
CA LEU A 298 14.17 -16.38 -8.76
C LEU A 298 14.01 -14.99 -9.33
N LEU A 299 13.01 -14.83 -10.20
CA LEU A 299 12.60 -13.56 -10.77
C LEU A 299 11.20 -13.23 -10.26
N ILE A 300 11.02 -12.05 -9.71
CA ILE A 300 9.74 -11.56 -9.17
C ILE A 300 9.31 -10.36 -10.00
N LYS A 301 8.11 -10.40 -10.54
CA LYS A 301 7.53 -9.33 -11.35
C LYS A 301 6.15 -8.98 -10.84
N LYS A 302 5.80 -7.70 -10.83
CA LYS A 302 4.43 -7.26 -10.58
C LYS A 302 3.53 -7.70 -11.75
N ILE A 303 2.38 -8.26 -11.43
CA ILE A 303 1.36 -8.60 -12.44
C ILE A 303 0.78 -7.28 -12.94
N SER A 304 0.85 -7.08 -14.27
CA SER A 304 0.19 -5.95 -14.94
C SER A 304 -1.10 -6.45 -15.57
N ASP A 305 -2.18 -5.72 -15.38
CA ASP A 305 -3.50 -6.03 -15.98
C ASP A 305 -3.57 -5.74 -17.50
N THR A 306 -2.47 -5.34 -18.12
CA THR A 306 -2.44 -5.02 -19.55
C THR A 306 -2.35 -6.30 -20.39
N THR A 307 -3.48 -6.75 -20.90
CA THR A 307 -3.56 -7.63 -22.09
C THR A 307 -3.24 -6.78 -23.30
N TYR A 308 -2.09 -7.04 -23.91
CA TYR A 308 -1.76 -6.40 -25.18
C TYR A 308 -2.35 -7.24 -26.32
N GLU A 309 -3.43 -6.76 -26.92
CA GLU A 309 -3.95 -7.29 -28.16
C GLU A 309 -3.06 -6.89 -29.34
N ASN A 310 -3.29 -7.49 -30.51
CA ASN A 310 -2.59 -7.14 -31.74
C ASN A 310 -2.85 -5.67 -32.09
N ILE A 311 -1.82 -4.83 -32.08
CA ILE A 311 -1.96 -3.39 -32.31
C ILE A 311 -1.52 -3.09 -33.73
N GLU A 312 -2.36 -2.45 -34.49
CA GLU A 312 -2.09 -2.05 -35.87
C GLU A 312 -1.10 -0.87 -35.90
N ILE A 313 -0.16 -0.95 -36.84
CA ILE A 313 0.89 0.04 -37.06
C ILE A 313 0.71 0.59 -38.47
N ASN A 314 0.48 1.90 -38.54
CA ASN A 314 0.29 2.63 -39.80
C ASN A 314 1.60 3.30 -40.25
N LEU A 315 1.61 3.77 -41.51
CA LEU A 315 2.70 4.63 -41.99
C LEU A 315 2.79 5.89 -41.13
N GLY A 316 4.03 6.32 -40.84
CA GLY A 316 4.34 7.44 -39.96
C GLY A 316 4.73 7.03 -38.55
N LYS A 317 4.58 7.96 -37.60
CA LYS A 317 4.98 7.77 -36.18
C LYS A 317 3.88 7.10 -35.37
N ASN A 318 4.16 5.95 -34.79
CA ASN A 318 3.27 5.22 -33.89
C ASN A 318 3.89 5.25 -32.49
N LYS A 319 3.14 5.67 -31.46
CA LYS A 319 3.65 5.83 -30.09
C LYS A 319 3.34 4.63 -29.18
N ASN A 320 2.28 3.90 -29.46
CA ASN A 320 1.80 2.77 -28.67
C ASN A 320 1.80 1.48 -29.51
N PRO A 321 2.20 0.32 -28.96
CA PRO A 321 2.68 0.07 -27.57
C PRO A 321 4.16 0.40 -27.41
N ILE A 322 4.84 0.76 -28.47
CA ILE A 322 6.24 1.18 -28.56
C ILE A 322 6.36 2.29 -29.59
N ASN A 323 7.36 3.14 -29.43
CA ASN A 323 7.68 4.13 -30.45
C ASN A 323 8.23 3.40 -31.69
N ILE A 324 7.47 3.40 -32.77
CA ILE A 324 7.88 2.80 -34.04
C ILE A 324 7.50 3.76 -35.18
N ILE A 325 8.44 3.96 -36.09
CA ILE A 325 8.27 4.83 -37.25
C ILE A 325 8.36 3.95 -38.50
N VAL A 326 7.37 4.06 -39.38
CA VAL A 326 7.31 3.34 -40.65
C VAL A 326 7.25 4.35 -41.78
N GLU A 327 8.26 4.37 -42.64
CA GLU A 327 8.42 5.35 -43.73
C GLU A 327 8.73 4.66 -45.04
N ARG A 328 8.20 5.19 -46.13
CA ARG A 328 8.67 4.81 -47.47
C ARG A 328 10.02 5.46 -47.71
N SER A 329 11.00 4.71 -48.21
CA SER A 329 12.37 5.17 -48.38
C SER A 329 13.03 4.45 -49.54
N LYS A 330 14.12 5.03 -50.06
CA LYS A 330 15.07 4.30 -50.94
C LYS A 330 16.23 3.84 -50.08
N LYS A 331 16.56 2.57 -50.11
CA LYS A 331 17.69 2.06 -49.37
C LYS A 331 18.96 2.53 -50.02
N SER A 332 19.76 3.33 -49.31
CA SER A 332 21.04 3.86 -49.74
C SER A 332 22.19 3.60 -48.78
N LYS A 333 21.91 3.15 -47.55
CA LYS A 333 22.91 2.98 -46.47
C LYS A 333 22.72 1.68 -45.71
N LYS A 334 23.74 1.22 -44.99
CA LYS A 334 23.61 0.12 -44.03
C LYS A 334 22.64 0.53 -42.90
N PRO A 335 21.73 -0.37 -42.45
CA PRO A 335 20.78 -0.06 -41.37
C PRO A 335 21.55 0.23 -40.08
N LEU A 336 21.07 1.20 -39.31
CA LEU A 336 21.51 1.44 -37.94
C LEU A 336 21.01 0.33 -37.02
N LYS A 337 21.49 0.28 -35.77
CA LYS A 337 21.20 -0.80 -34.81
C LYS A 337 19.72 -1.04 -34.57
N ASN A 338 18.88 0.00 -34.67
CA ASN A 338 17.45 -0.05 -34.40
C ASN A 338 16.61 0.25 -35.67
N GLU A 339 17.16 -0.02 -36.86
CA GLU A 339 16.49 0.19 -38.13
C GLU A 339 16.49 -1.08 -38.96
N ILE A 340 15.43 -1.28 -39.72
CA ILE A 340 15.36 -2.32 -40.74
C ILE A 340 14.80 -1.75 -42.03
N TYR A 341 15.18 -2.35 -43.17
CA TYR A 341 14.65 -2.04 -44.48
C TYR A 341 14.05 -3.29 -45.07
N ILE A 342 12.74 -3.23 -45.36
CA ILE A 342 11.94 -4.38 -45.82
C ILE A 342 11.27 -4.08 -47.18
N SER A 343 10.86 -5.14 -47.88
CA SER A 343 10.10 -5.02 -49.13
C SER A 343 8.82 -4.24 -48.95
N ASN A 344 8.44 -3.42 -49.96
CA ASN A 344 7.14 -2.75 -50.04
C ASN A 344 5.97 -3.73 -50.25
N GLU A 345 6.24 -4.99 -50.59
CA GLU A 345 5.25 -6.03 -50.90
C GLU A 345 4.65 -6.66 -49.63
N VAL A 346 5.12 -6.24 -48.43
CA VAL A 346 4.49 -6.68 -47.19
C VAL A 346 3.04 -6.27 -47.12
N LYS A 347 2.18 -7.19 -46.67
CA LYS A 347 0.75 -6.92 -46.57
C LYS A 347 0.41 -6.01 -45.42
N MET A 348 -0.21 -4.88 -45.71
CA MET A 348 -0.70 -3.93 -44.71
C MET A 348 -2.10 -4.35 -44.19
N PRO A 349 -2.50 -3.97 -42.94
CA PRO A 349 -1.72 -3.21 -41.98
C PRO A 349 -0.64 -4.06 -41.31
N LEU A 350 0.45 -3.40 -40.91
CA LEU A 350 1.44 -4.04 -40.04
C LEU A 350 0.85 -4.16 -38.64
N LYS A 351 1.30 -5.18 -37.89
CA LYS A 351 0.82 -5.41 -36.50
C LYS A 351 2.00 -5.63 -35.56
N VAL A 352 1.87 -5.11 -34.34
CA VAL A 352 2.79 -5.38 -33.24
C VAL A 352 2.08 -6.21 -32.19
N ARG A 353 2.64 -7.37 -31.86
CA ARG A 353 2.10 -8.29 -30.88
C ARG A 353 3.19 -8.96 -30.04
N LYS A 354 2.75 -9.64 -29.01
CA LYS A 354 3.64 -10.52 -28.24
C LYS A 354 3.87 -11.86 -28.97
N PHE A 355 4.91 -12.54 -28.53
CA PHE A 355 5.23 -13.89 -29.01
C PHE A 355 4.12 -14.88 -28.66
N GLU A 356 3.77 -15.73 -29.63
CA GLU A 356 2.79 -16.81 -29.52
C GLU A 356 3.44 -18.18 -29.72
N THR A 357 2.82 -19.23 -29.11
CA THR A 357 3.28 -20.59 -29.30
C THR A 357 3.08 -21.01 -30.77
N GLY A 358 4.13 -21.52 -31.40
CA GLY A 358 4.10 -21.90 -32.80
C GLY A 358 4.80 -20.89 -33.73
N ASP A 359 5.04 -19.67 -33.28
CA ASP A 359 5.73 -18.64 -34.05
C ASP A 359 7.08 -19.12 -34.61
N PHE A 360 7.30 -18.80 -35.87
CA PHE A 360 8.56 -19.08 -36.57
C PHE A 360 8.92 -17.97 -37.57
N PHE A 361 10.18 -17.87 -37.89
CA PHE A 361 10.69 -16.94 -38.89
C PHE A 361 11.99 -17.48 -39.49
N TYR A 362 12.53 -16.78 -40.48
CA TYR A 362 13.82 -17.10 -41.12
C TYR A 362 14.84 -16.00 -40.76
N PRO A 363 15.61 -16.19 -39.67
CA PRO A 363 16.46 -15.13 -39.16
C PRO A 363 17.50 -14.67 -40.20
N TYR A 364 17.65 -13.35 -40.41
CA TYR A 364 18.67 -12.81 -41.25
C TYR A 364 20.08 -13.21 -40.77
N GLY A 365 20.94 -13.69 -41.68
CA GLY A 365 22.26 -14.23 -41.34
C GLY A 365 22.27 -15.67 -40.84
N MET A 366 21.13 -16.40 -40.92
CA MET A 366 21.03 -17.81 -40.56
C MET A 366 20.39 -18.63 -41.68
N ILE A 367 20.71 -19.91 -41.77
CA ILE A 367 20.14 -20.82 -42.76
C ILE A 367 18.90 -21.50 -42.14
N GLY A 368 17.79 -21.54 -42.91
CA GLY A 368 16.61 -22.31 -42.57
C GLY A 368 15.59 -21.58 -41.68
N LYS A 369 14.51 -22.30 -41.38
CA LYS A 369 13.38 -21.89 -40.55
C LYS A 369 13.71 -22.09 -39.06
N LYS A 370 13.38 -21.14 -38.21
CA LYS A 370 13.62 -21.24 -36.77
C LYS A 370 12.39 -20.86 -35.97
N LYS A 371 12.00 -21.71 -35.00
CA LYS A 371 10.93 -21.34 -34.05
C LYS A 371 11.41 -20.19 -33.15
N VAL A 372 10.56 -19.19 -32.93
CA VAL A 372 10.86 -18.01 -32.09
C VAL A 372 11.24 -18.44 -30.68
N SER A 373 10.55 -19.44 -30.12
CA SER A 373 10.88 -20.01 -28.80
C SER A 373 12.29 -20.57 -28.70
N LYS A 374 12.78 -21.25 -29.79
CA LYS A 374 14.13 -21.80 -29.88
C LYS A 374 15.14 -20.65 -30.05
N PHE A 375 14.83 -19.66 -30.90
CA PHE A 375 15.65 -18.47 -31.08
C PHE A 375 15.87 -17.74 -29.73
N PHE A 376 14.80 -17.47 -28.97
CA PHE A 376 14.89 -16.87 -27.65
C PHE A 376 15.72 -17.70 -26.64
N LYS A 377 15.70 -19.02 -26.76
CA LYS A 377 16.52 -19.91 -25.92
C LYS A 377 18.01 -19.77 -26.27
N ASP A 378 18.33 -19.73 -27.55
CA ASP A 378 19.70 -19.62 -28.03
C ASP A 378 20.30 -18.24 -27.68
N GLU A 379 19.49 -17.17 -27.75
CA GLU A 379 19.84 -15.81 -27.29
C GLU A 379 19.85 -15.69 -25.75
N LYS A 380 19.62 -16.78 -25.01
CA LYS A 380 19.64 -16.87 -23.54
C LYS A 380 18.70 -15.89 -22.84
N LEU A 381 17.59 -15.48 -23.48
CA LEU A 381 16.61 -14.60 -22.88
C LEU A 381 15.96 -15.24 -21.65
N SER A 382 15.74 -14.43 -20.61
CA SER A 382 14.90 -14.84 -19.48
C SER A 382 13.45 -15.07 -19.90
N ILE A 383 12.66 -15.74 -19.08
CA ILE A 383 11.24 -15.97 -19.38
C ILE A 383 10.48 -14.65 -19.49
N PHE A 384 10.79 -13.67 -18.64
CA PHE A 384 10.17 -12.34 -18.69
C PHE A 384 10.61 -11.55 -19.92
N ASP A 385 11.89 -11.65 -20.34
CA ASP A 385 12.34 -11.00 -21.56
C ASP A 385 11.62 -11.54 -22.79
N LYS A 386 11.40 -12.86 -22.84
CA LYS A 386 10.62 -13.51 -23.91
C LYS A 386 9.20 -12.97 -23.98
N GLN A 387 8.53 -12.82 -22.82
CA GLN A 387 7.15 -12.32 -22.74
C GLN A 387 7.07 -10.82 -23.08
N ASN A 388 8.10 -10.05 -22.79
CA ASN A 388 8.13 -8.62 -23.04
C ASN A 388 8.55 -8.26 -24.47
N LYS A 389 9.19 -9.19 -25.23
CA LYS A 389 9.57 -8.93 -26.61
C LYS A 389 8.36 -8.69 -27.49
N TRP A 390 8.48 -7.66 -28.30
CA TRP A 390 7.51 -7.34 -29.33
C TRP A 390 7.92 -7.96 -30.65
N ILE A 391 6.94 -8.40 -31.42
CA ILE A 391 7.11 -8.96 -32.75
C ILE A 391 6.30 -8.11 -33.70
N LEU A 392 6.92 -7.64 -34.77
CA LEU A 392 6.27 -6.99 -35.88
C LEU A 392 5.88 -8.04 -36.92
N THR A 393 4.61 -8.04 -37.34
CA THR A 393 4.07 -8.93 -38.36
C THR A 393 3.37 -8.13 -39.45
N ASP A 394 3.14 -8.77 -40.60
CA ASP A 394 2.24 -8.27 -41.64
C ASP A 394 0.77 -8.62 -41.33
N ALA A 395 -0.15 -8.24 -42.23
CA ALA A 395 -1.57 -8.55 -42.09
C ALA A 395 -1.87 -10.05 -42.06
N ASN A 396 -1.02 -10.90 -42.63
CA ASN A 396 -1.14 -12.37 -42.62
C ASN A 396 -0.45 -13.03 -41.43
N ASN A 397 -0.06 -12.29 -40.39
CA ASN A 397 0.70 -12.76 -39.23
C ASN A 397 2.10 -13.30 -39.58
N GLN A 398 2.65 -13.05 -40.77
CA GLN A 398 4.02 -13.37 -41.08
C GLN A 398 4.96 -12.48 -40.29
N ILE A 399 5.89 -13.08 -39.56
CA ILE A 399 6.87 -12.33 -38.76
C ILE A 399 7.81 -11.57 -39.69
N ILE A 400 7.92 -10.27 -39.47
CA ILE A 400 8.83 -9.36 -40.15
C ILE A 400 10.10 -9.16 -39.31
N TRP A 401 9.90 -8.82 -38.02
CA TRP A 401 10.99 -8.44 -37.13
C TRP A 401 10.71 -8.84 -35.69
N ILE A 402 11.63 -9.53 -35.06
CA ILE A 402 11.67 -9.61 -33.62
C ILE A 402 12.32 -8.30 -33.13
N ILE A 403 11.53 -7.36 -32.67
CA ILE A 403 11.91 -5.97 -32.45
C ILE A 403 13.14 -5.84 -31.54
N GLY A 404 14.15 -5.11 -32.02
CA GLY A 404 15.46 -4.96 -31.35
C GLY A 404 16.37 -6.20 -31.42
N MET A 405 16.01 -7.21 -32.25
CA MET A 405 16.82 -8.43 -32.44
C MET A 405 17.02 -8.75 -33.93
N ARG A 406 16.29 -9.69 -34.49
CA ARG A 406 16.50 -10.19 -35.85
C ARG A 406 15.29 -9.97 -36.73
N VAL A 407 15.55 -9.57 -37.97
CA VAL A 407 14.57 -9.44 -39.06
C VAL A 407 14.44 -10.78 -39.81
N ASP A 408 13.29 -11.04 -40.41
CA ASP A 408 13.10 -12.19 -41.31
C ASP A 408 13.83 -11.90 -42.64
N ARG A 409 14.74 -12.79 -43.05
CA ARG A 409 15.59 -12.63 -44.22
C ARG A 409 14.80 -12.53 -45.53
N ARG A 410 13.64 -13.13 -45.61
CA ARG A 410 12.80 -13.16 -46.82
C ARG A 410 12.25 -11.78 -47.18
N LEU A 411 12.13 -10.91 -46.19
CA LEU A 411 11.53 -9.60 -46.31
C LEU A 411 12.57 -8.46 -46.33
N VAL A 412 13.86 -8.78 -46.10
CA VAL A 412 14.91 -7.77 -46.11
C VAL A 412 15.15 -7.27 -47.55
N LYS A 413 15.09 -5.96 -47.73
CA LYS A 413 15.41 -5.32 -49.00
C LYS A 413 16.87 -4.85 -48.99
N THR A 414 17.61 -5.14 -50.07
CA THR A 414 19.04 -4.78 -50.20
C THR A 414 19.27 -3.49 -50.96
N ASP A 415 18.34 -3.11 -51.82
CA ASP A 415 18.40 -1.94 -52.70
C ASP A 415 17.00 -1.49 -53.13
N GLY A 416 16.90 -0.31 -53.74
CA GLY A 416 15.67 0.23 -54.33
C GLY A 416 14.64 0.72 -53.31
N GLU A 417 13.39 0.82 -53.73
CA GLU A 417 12.28 1.28 -52.92
C GLU A 417 11.93 0.26 -51.85
N CYS A 418 11.73 0.73 -50.61
CA CYS A 418 11.53 -0.10 -49.44
C CYS A 418 10.70 0.63 -48.34
N LEU A 419 10.28 -0.12 -47.35
CA LEU A 419 9.81 0.45 -46.07
C LEU A 419 10.99 0.47 -45.11
N LYS A 420 11.28 1.65 -44.59
CA LYS A 420 12.20 1.85 -43.45
C LYS A 420 11.40 1.81 -42.17
N ILE A 421 11.79 0.94 -41.23
CA ILE A 421 11.15 0.84 -39.92
C ILE A 421 12.23 1.07 -38.85
N SER A 422 11.97 1.99 -37.94
CA SER A 422 12.88 2.37 -36.85
C SER A 422 12.16 2.47 -35.50
N ILE A 423 12.88 2.23 -34.38
CA ILE A 423 12.42 2.29 -33.00
C ILE A 423 13.32 3.20 -32.16
#